data_2988d1dbba1aaf66cd71602c6a9cdfd4
#
_entry.id   2988d1dbba1aaf66cd71602c6a9cdfd4
#
_cell.length_a   1.000
_cell.length_b   1.000
_cell.length_c   1.000
_cell.angle_alpha   90.00
_cell.angle_beta   90.00
_cell.angle_gamma   90.00
#
_symmetry.space_group_name_H-M   'P 1'
#
loop_
_entity.id
_entity.type
_entity.pdbx_description
1 polymer ?
#
loop_
_entity_poly.entity_id
_entity_poly.type
_entity_poly.pdbx_seq_one_letter_code
_entity_poly.pdbx_strand_id
1 'polypeptide(L)'
;MEEGKISSCHPVVLPALIPDIKKVCDVYFASFLNEKMARLMVTIIFPGGVMDSEDFRQNHSAGTLAYWHSADSQYTFKCVDNHSGDVMGMALGDILLRERPAEERKFTGIPWLDGEDRVRAEKVIGPLAEMREHLFAGARHIYVHAIAVHPAYQRRGVGRALIEWGIDLCDRSGLPIYLESSPTTMPLYKKMGFVILKEKIVHKKETLGTEADIEVPLMVRMPSFAHITFDECRAQGYPDFERPAQASLMWPQVPIVGGLIQRIVKVITSFLHS
;
A
#
# COMPACT_ATOMS: atom_id res chain seq x y z
N MET A 1 43.58 -0.79 1.16
CA MET A 1 42.23 -1.36 1.29
C MET A 1 41.38 -0.31 1.97
N GLU A 2 40.64 0.48 1.20
CA GLU A 2 39.71 1.46 1.75
C GLU A 2 38.48 0.67 2.25
N GLU A 3 38.30 0.65 3.56
CA GLU A 3 37.04 0.22 4.16
C GLU A 3 35.95 1.17 3.68
N GLY A 4 35.10 0.69 2.76
CA GLY A 4 33.94 1.44 2.27
C GLY A 4 33.06 1.82 3.45
N LYS A 5 33.12 3.09 3.85
CA LYS A 5 32.12 3.71 4.73
C LYS A 5 30.75 3.38 4.17
N ILE A 6 30.01 2.49 4.84
CA ILE A 6 28.58 2.32 4.60
C ILE A 6 27.96 3.69 4.90
N SER A 7 27.68 4.46 3.86
CA SER A 7 26.97 5.73 3.99
C SER A 7 25.69 5.47 4.77
N SER A 8 25.50 6.15 5.89
CA SER A 8 24.29 6.04 6.69
C SER A 8 23.11 6.45 5.83
N CYS A 9 22.31 5.47 5.44
CA CYS A 9 21.06 5.72 4.71
C CYS A 9 20.06 6.38 5.68
N HIS A 10 19.51 7.53 5.28
CA HIS A 10 18.51 8.26 6.06
C HIS A 10 17.17 8.23 5.30
N PRO A 11 16.34 7.19 5.50
CA PRO A 11 15.09 7.03 4.80
C PRO A 11 14.07 8.11 5.22
N VAL A 12 13.51 8.81 4.22
CA VAL A 12 12.43 9.78 4.39
C VAL A 12 11.25 9.34 3.54
N VAL A 13 10.06 9.25 4.14
CA VAL A 13 8.83 8.87 3.45
C VAL A 13 8.06 10.13 3.06
N LEU A 14 7.71 10.21 1.78
CA LEU A 14 7.03 11.35 1.16
C LEU A 14 5.89 10.84 0.26
N PRO A 15 4.83 11.61 0.02
CA PRO A 15 3.90 11.31 -1.06
C PRO A 15 4.63 11.23 -2.40
N ALA A 16 4.27 10.25 -3.22
CA ALA A 16 4.76 10.17 -4.58
C ALA A 16 3.98 11.18 -5.45
N LEU A 17 4.69 11.88 -6.32
CA LEU A 17 4.13 12.85 -7.25
C LEU A 17 4.25 12.34 -8.69
N ILE A 18 3.58 12.99 -9.64
CA ILE A 18 3.60 12.61 -11.06
C ILE A 18 5.02 12.33 -11.61
N PRO A 19 6.06 13.15 -11.34
CA PRO A 19 7.41 12.86 -11.83
C PRO A 19 8.06 11.62 -11.20
N ASP A 20 7.50 11.10 -10.11
CA ASP A 20 8.06 9.94 -9.40
C ASP A 20 7.54 8.60 -9.94
N ILE A 21 6.45 8.60 -10.74
CA ILE A 21 5.71 7.40 -11.14
C ILE A 21 6.64 6.33 -11.69
N LYS A 22 7.52 6.69 -12.65
CA LYS A 22 8.43 5.72 -13.27
C LYS A 22 9.34 5.06 -12.23
N LYS A 23 9.98 5.86 -11.37
CA LYS A 23 10.87 5.36 -10.32
C LYS A 23 10.14 4.49 -9.30
N VAL A 24 8.93 4.85 -8.94
CA VAL A 24 8.07 4.08 -8.02
C VAL A 24 7.69 2.73 -8.64
N CYS A 25 7.30 2.70 -9.93
CA CYS A 25 7.01 1.47 -10.65
C CYS A 25 8.26 0.58 -10.79
N ASP A 26 9.43 1.17 -11.07
CA ASP A 26 10.69 0.43 -11.15
C ASP A 26 11.03 -0.24 -9.81
N VAL A 27 10.84 0.45 -8.69
CA VAL A 27 11.01 -0.12 -7.35
C VAL A 27 10.01 -1.25 -7.09
N TYR A 28 8.74 -1.07 -7.46
CA TYR A 28 7.70 -2.08 -7.33
C TYR A 28 8.12 -3.37 -8.05
N PHE A 29 8.40 -3.30 -9.36
CA PHE A 29 8.76 -4.49 -10.14
C PHE A 29 10.09 -5.10 -9.68
N ALA A 30 11.12 -4.30 -9.40
CA ALA A 30 12.41 -4.81 -8.92
C ALA A 30 12.27 -5.57 -7.60
N SER A 31 11.43 -5.09 -6.68
CA SER A 31 11.17 -5.75 -5.40
C SER A 31 10.38 -7.05 -5.57
N PHE A 32 9.26 -6.99 -6.30
CA PHE A 32 8.35 -8.13 -6.44
C PHE A 32 8.96 -9.26 -7.29
N LEU A 33 9.74 -8.94 -8.31
CA LEU A 33 10.45 -9.94 -9.08
C LEU A 33 11.60 -10.61 -8.33
N ASN A 34 12.09 -9.99 -7.26
CA ASN A 34 13.18 -10.54 -6.44
C ASN A 34 12.71 -11.51 -5.35
N GLU A 35 11.42 -11.50 -4.98
CA GLU A 35 10.83 -12.37 -3.95
C GLU A 35 9.97 -13.46 -4.60
N LYS A 36 10.17 -14.72 -4.20
CA LYS A 36 9.56 -15.89 -4.90
C LYS A 36 8.04 -15.83 -4.96
N MET A 37 7.38 -15.51 -3.82
CA MET A 37 5.92 -15.48 -3.75
C MET A 37 5.36 -14.28 -4.50
N ALA A 38 5.94 -13.10 -4.29
CA ALA A 38 5.53 -11.88 -4.97
C ALA A 38 5.72 -12.01 -6.49
N ARG A 39 6.84 -12.60 -6.93
CA ARG A 39 7.08 -12.91 -8.36
C ARG A 39 5.95 -13.77 -8.92
N LEU A 40 5.56 -14.83 -8.21
CA LEU A 40 4.46 -15.69 -8.64
C LEU A 40 3.17 -14.90 -8.83
N MET A 41 2.82 -14.07 -7.88
CA MET A 41 1.60 -13.24 -7.93
C MET A 41 1.63 -12.26 -9.11
N VAL A 42 2.72 -11.50 -9.27
CA VAL A 42 2.81 -10.52 -10.36
C VAL A 42 2.89 -11.18 -11.74
N THR A 43 3.44 -12.39 -11.87
CA THR A 43 3.43 -13.12 -13.15
C THR A 43 2.06 -13.67 -13.53
N ILE A 44 1.18 -13.89 -12.56
CA ILE A 44 -0.22 -14.23 -12.83
C ILE A 44 -1.02 -12.99 -13.26
N ILE A 45 -0.75 -11.84 -12.64
CA ILE A 45 -1.43 -10.56 -12.94
C ILE A 45 -0.92 -9.93 -14.24
N PHE A 46 0.34 -10.17 -14.58
CA PHE A 46 1.01 -9.68 -15.79
C PHE A 46 1.73 -10.85 -16.49
N PRO A 47 0.98 -11.72 -17.19
CA PRO A 47 1.52 -12.92 -17.82
C PRO A 47 2.40 -12.58 -19.05
N GLY A 48 3.12 -13.59 -19.56
CA GLY A 48 3.89 -13.47 -20.80
C GLY A 48 5.25 -12.77 -20.67
N GLY A 49 5.76 -12.55 -19.44
CA GLY A 49 7.08 -11.92 -19.25
C GLY A 49 7.13 -10.43 -19.63
N VAL A 50 5.96 -9.79 -19.77
CA VAL A 50 5.85 -8.40 -20.24
C VAL A 50 6.52 -7.36 -19.32
N MET A 51 6.74 -7.71 -18.04
CA MET A 51 7.27 -6.79 -17.01
C MET A 51 8.70 -6.28 -17.31
N ASP A 52 9.45 -6.97 -18.16
CA ASP A 52 10.78 -6.55 -18.59
C ASP A 52 10.75 -5.60 -19.81
N SER A 53 9.58 -5.46 -20.46
CA SER A 53 9.36 -4.58 -21.59
C SER A 53 9.25 -3.12 -21.15
N GLU A 54 10.00 -2.23 -21.82
CA GLU A 54 9.89 -0.78 -21.58
C GLU A 54 8.50 -0.25 -21.97
N ASP A 55 7.90 -0.77 -23.05
CA ASP A 55 6.55 -0.40 -23.46
C ASP A 55 5.52 -0.76 -22.40
N PHE A 56 5.63 -1.95 -21.79
CA PHE A 56 4.78 -2.33 -20.67
C PHE A 56 4.94 -1.38 -19.49
N ARG A 57 6.18 -1.05 -19.10
CA ARG A 57 6.45 -0.14 -17.97
C ARG A 57 5.93 1.26 -18.20
N GLN A 58 6.02 1.78 -19.44
CA GLN A 58 5.43 3.06 -19.82
C GLN A 58 3.90 3.02 -19.74
N ASN A 59 3.27 1.99 -20.31
CA ASN A 59 1.82 1.81 -20.26
C ASN A 59 1.30 1.61 -18.82
N HIS A 60 2.02 0.85 -18.01
CA HIS A 60 1.69 0.66 -16.59
C HIS A 60 1.79 1.98 -15.81
N SER A 61 2.84 2.77 -16.06
CA SER A 61 2.99 4.10 -15.45
C SER A 61 1.88 5.06 -15.87
N ALA A 62 1.48 5.04 -17.14
CA ALA A 62 0.37 5.84 -17.64
C ALA A 62 -0.97 5.41 -17.03
N GLY A 63 -1.22 4.09 -16.89
CA GLY A 63 -2.38 3.54 -16.21
C GLY A 63 -2.44 3.92 -14.74
N THR A 64 -1.30 3.87 -14.05
CA THR A 64 -1.17 4.31 -12.65
C THR A 64 -1.50 5.80 -12.51
N LEU A 65 -1.03 6.63 -13.43
CA LEU A 65 -1.34 8.06 -13.45
C LEU A 65 -2.84 8.31 -13.66
N ALA A 66 -3.46 7.62 -14.62
CA ALA A 66 -4.90 7.72 -14.84
C ALA A 66 -5.71 7.29 -13.61
N TYR A 67 -5.26 6.25 -12.91
CA TYR A 67 -5.88 5.81 -11.68
C TYR A 67 -5.75 6.85 -10.55
N TRP A 68 -4.59 7.49 -10.38
CA TRP A 68 -4.41 8.56 -9.39
C TRP A 68 -5.33 9.76 -9.62
N HIS A 69 -5.70 10.02 -10.87
CA HIS A 69 -6.65 11.10 -11.19
C HIS A 69 -8.11 10.73 -10.92
N SER A 70 -8.44 9.44 -10.94
CA SER A 70 -9.81 8.97 -10.79
C SER A 70 -10.15 8.44 -9.39
N ALA A 71 -9.14 8.02 -8.61
CA ALA A 71 -9.32 7.45 -7.28
C ALA A 71 -9.16 8.51 -6.20
N ASP A 72 -10.14 8.62 -5.31
CA ASP A 72 -10.15 9.54 -4.18
C ASP A 72 -9.56 8.95 -2.88
N SER A 73 -9.32 7.63 -2.86
CA SER A 73 -8.87 6.89 -1.68
C SER A 73 -7.45 6.33 -1.80
N GLN A 74 -6.94 6.12 -3.02
CA GLN A 74 -5.64 5.49 -3.21
C GLN A 74 -4.48 6.49 -3.16
N TYR A 75 -3.48 6.14 -2.37
CA TYR A 75 -2.27 6.93 -2.19
C TYR A 75 -1.02 6.09 -2.41
N THR A 76 -0.05 6.69 -3.07
CA THR A 76 1.29 6.12 -3.23
C THR A 76 2.31 6.98 -2.50
N PHE A 77 3.16 6.32 -1.73
CA PHE A 77 4.25 6.95 -1.00
C PHE A 77 5.58 6.41 -1.53
N LYS A 78 6.58 7.26 -1.57
CA LYS A 78 7.97 6.90 -1.85
C LYS A 78 8.82 7.05 -0.60
N CYS A 79 9.79 6.17 -0.44
CA CYS A 79 10.85 6.34 0.54
C CYS A 79 12.13 6.71 -0.20
N VAL A 80 12.70 7.85 0.12
CA VAL A 80 13.90 8.39 -0.51
C VAL A 80 15.08 8.43 0.45
N ASP A 81 16.28 8.29 -0.08
CA ASP A 81 17.49 8.65 0.65
C ASP A 81 17.61 10.17 0.72
N ASN A 82 17.70 10.71 1.93
CA ASN A 82 17.75 12.16 2.16
C ASN A 82 19.00 12.84 1.56
N HIS A 83 20.05 12.07 1.27
CA HIS A 83 21.30 12.59 0.70
C HIS A 83 21.31 12.55 -0.82
N SER A 84 20.99 11.39 -1.40
CA SER A 84 21.04 11.21 -2.87
C SER A 84 19.72 11.56 -3.57
N GLY A 85 18.59 11.54 -2.86
CA GLY A 85 17.27 11.67 -3.45
C GLY A 85 16.78 10.41 -4.19
N ASP A 86 17.52 9.30 -4.09
CA ASP A 86 17.14 8.04 -4.73
C ASP A 86 15.87 7.47 -4.11
N VAL A 87 14.96 6.98 -4.96
CA VAL A 87 13.77 6.27 -4.51
C VAL A 87 14.17 4.85 -4.17
N MET A 88 14.16 4.53 -2.89
CA MET A 88 14.59 3.25 -2.33
C MET A 88 13.46 2.27 -2.07
N GLY A 89 12.27 2.79 -1.87
CA GLY A 89 11.08 2.02 -1.53
C GLY A 89 9.81 2.76 -1.87
N MET A 90 8.70 2.04 -1.86
CA MET A 90 7.37 2.59 -2.06
C MET A 90 6.34 1.87 -1.21
N ALA A 91 5.24 2.54 -0.92
CA ALA A 91 4.02 1.95 -0.39
C ALA A 91 2.81 2.42 -1.21
N LEU A 92 1.88 1.50 -1.42
CA LEU A 92 0.61 1.73 -2.08
C LEU A 92 -0.51 1.30 -1.15
N GLY A 93 -1.50 2.14 -0.95
CA GLY A 93 -2.63 1.84 -0.08
C GLY A 93 -3.84 2.71 -0.31
N ASP A 94 -4.98 2.26 0.18
CA ASP A 94 -6.20 3.06 0.28
C ASP A 94 -6.35 3.64 1.69
N ILE A 95 -6.71 4.91 1.76
CA ILE A 95 -7.08 5.59 3.00
C ILE A 95 -8.58 5.89 2.92
N LEU A 96 -9.38 5.01 3.49
CA LEU A 96 -10.83 5.03 3.38
C LEU A 96 -11.42 5.83 4.55
N LEU A 97 -11.55 7.13 4.38
CA LEU A 97 -11.98 8.07 5.40
C LEU A 97 -13.50 8.12 5.61
N ARG A 98 -14.28 7.55 4.69
CA ARG A 98 -15.74 7.46 4.78
C ARG A 98 -16.20 6.01 4.61
N GLU A 99 -17.36 5.72 5.12
CA GLU A 99 -18.05 4.48 4.77
C GLU A 99 -18.38 4.47 3.28
N ARG A 100 -18.29 3.29 2.66
CA ARG A 100 -18.55 3.12 1.24
C ARG A 100 -19.77 2.23 1.04
N PRO A 101 -20.73 2.65 0.19
CA PRO A 101 -21.88 1.82 -0.17
C PRO A 101 -21.42 0.58 -0.95
N ALA A 102 -22.27 -0.45 -0.99
CA ALA A 102 -21.94 -1.74 -1.60
C ALA A 102 -21.55 -1.62 -3.09
N GLU A 103 -22.12 -0.65 -3.79
CA GLU A 103 -21.84 -0.40 -5.22
C GLU A 103 -20.39 0.02 -5.46
N GLU A 104 -19.80 0.80 -4.55
CA GLU A 104 -18.40 1.27 -4.65
C GLU A 104 -17.36 0.20 -4.26
N ARG A 105 -17.82 -0.94 -3.73
CA ARG A 105 -16.95 -1.99 -3.17
C ARG A 105 -16.89 -3.25 -4.02
N LYS A 106 -17.70 -3.31 -5.07
CA LYS A 106 -17.75 -4.49 -5.94
C LYS A 106 -16.40 -4.70 -6.64
N PHE A 107 -15.90 -5.92 -6.53
CA PHE A 107 -14.78 -6.35 -7.35
C PHE A 107 -15.24 -6.46 -8.81
N THR A 108 -14.69 -5.65 -9.68
CA THR A 108 -15.08 -5.56 -11.10
C THR A 108 -14.25 -6.45 -12.01
N GLY A 109 -13.41 -7.32 -11.41
CA GLY A 109 -12.49 -8.19 -12.15
C GLY A 109 -11.20 -7.47 -12.56
N ILE A 110 -10.48 -8.10 -13.49
CA ILE A 110 -9.19 -7.63 -13.99
C ILE A 110 -9.33 -7.26 -15.46
N PRO A 111 -9.59 -5.98 -15.79
CA PRO A 111 -10.04 -5.56 -17.12
C PRO A 111 -8.93 -5.59 -18.20
N TRP A 112 -7.66 -5.70 -17.82
CA TRP A 112 -6.54 -5.75 -18.78
C TRP A 112 -6.15 -7.16 -19.20
N LEU A 113 -6.85 -8.19 -18.70
CA LEU A 113 -6.65 -9.59 -19.06
C LEU A 113 -7.91 -10.17 -19.70
N ASP A 114 -7.71 -11.14 -20.58
CA ASP A 114 -8.78 -11.88 -21.25
C ASP A 114 -8.59 -13.39 -21.07
N GLY A 115 -9.64 -14.16 -21.40
CA GLY A 115 -9.61 -15.62 -21.47
C GLY A 115 -9.17 -16.30 -20.17
N GLU A 116 -8.31 -17.31 -20.29
CA GLU A 116 -7.85 -18.14 -19.16
C GLU A 116 -6.96 -17.35 -18.20
N ASP A 117 -6.15 -16.41 -18.69
CA ASP A 117 -5.29 -15.57 -17.85
C ASP A 117 -6.12 -14.69 -16.94
N ARG A 118 -7.20 -14.10 -17.45
CA ARG A 118 -8.16 -13.33 -16.64
C ARG A 118 -8.80 -14.19 -15.57
N VAL A 119 -9.32 -15.36 -15.93
CA VAL A 119 -9.95 -16.29 -14.97
C VAL A 119 -8.98 -16.71 -13.89
N ARG A 120 -7.73 -16.98 -14.25
CA ARG A 120 -6.69 -17.35 -13.30
C ARG A 120 -6.34 -16.21 -12.36
N ALA A 121 -6.15 -14.99 -12.87
CA ALA A 121 -5.82 -13.82 -12.08
C ALA A 121 -6.98 -13.42 -11.14
N GLU A 122 -8.23 -13.52 -11.60
CA GLU A 122 -9.41 -13.27 -10.76
C GLU A 122 -9.56 -14.29 -9.62
N LYS A 123 -9.18 -15.56 -9.82
CA LYS A 123 -9.12 -16.56 -8.74
C LYS A 123 -8.05 -16.25 -7.68
N VAL A 124 -7.07 -15.42 -8.01
CA VAL A 124 -6.04 -14.97 -7.06
C VAL A 124 -6.46 -13.68 -6.36
N ILE A 125 -6.96 -12.71 -7.10
CA ILE A 125 -7.28 -11.37 -6.55
C ILE A 125 -8.68 -11.32 -5.92
N GLY A 126 -9.65 -12.05 -6.47
CA GLY A 126 -11.02 -12.09 -5.95
C GLY A 126 -11.11 -12.39 -4.46
N PRO A 127 -10.48 -13.46 -3.95
CA PRO A 127 -10.48 -13.79 -2.53
C PRO A 127 -9.95 -12.68 -1.61
N LEU A 128 -9.02 -11.83 -2.09
CA LEU A 128 -8.53 -10.66 -1.33
C LEU A 128 -9.65 -9.61 -1.19
N ALA A 129 -10.37 -9.34 -2.28
CA ALA A 129 -11.49 -8.39 -2.27
C ALA A 129 -12.67 -8.90 -1.43
N GLU A 130 -13.02 -10.18 -1.56
CA GLU A 130 -14.06 -10.84 -0.77
C GLU A 130 -13.74 -10.83 0.72
N MET A 131 -12.50 -11.09 1.09
CA MET A 131 -12.07 -11.06 2.48
C MET A 131 -12.14 -9.65 3.07
N ARG A 132 -11.71 -8.63 2.35
CA ARG A 132 -11.87 -7.23 2.79
C ARG A 132 -13.33 -6.86 2.98
N GLU A 133 -14.20 -7.27 2.05
CA GLU A 133 -15.64 -7.09 2.20
C GLU A 133 -16.16 -7.80 3.46
N HIS A 134 -15.75 -9.05 3.68
CA HIS A 134 -16.12 -9.81 4.88
C HIS A 134 -15.63 -9.15 6.17
N LEU A 135 -14.41 -8.62 6.18
CA LEU A 135 -13.84 -8.01 7.38
C LEU A 135 -14.40 -6.62 7.66
N PHE A 136 -14.59 -5.77 6.68
CA PHE A 136 -14.88 -4.35 6.86
C PHE A 136 -16.27 -3.92 6.41
N ALA A 137 -16.91 -4.62 5.45
CA ALA A 137 -18.24 -4.28 4.93
C ALA A 137 -18.45 -2.78 4.64
N GLY A 138 -17.41 -2.12 4.10
CA GLY A 138 -17.42 -0.70 3.79
C GLY A 138 -16.99 0.24 4.91
N ALA A 139 -16.74 -0.27 6.12
CA ALA A 139 -16.24 0.54 7.23
C ALA A 139 -14.90 1.24 6.89
N ARG A 140 -14.66 2.35 7.56
CA ARG A 140 -13.46 3.16 7.39
C ARG A 140 -12.22 2.41 7.89
N HIS A 141 -11.18 2.36 7.05
CA HIS A 141 -9.90 1.71 7.38
C HIS A 141 -8.80 2.16 6.44
N ILE A 142 -7.56 1.82 6.76
CA ILE A 142 -6.42 1.92 5.87
C ILE A 142 -6.12 0.53 5.33
N TYR A 143 -6.07 0.38 4.02
CA TYR A 143 -5.67 -0.86 3.36
C TYR A 143 -4.34 -0.72 2.66
N VAL A 144 -3.38 -1.57 3.00
CA VAL A 144 -2.06 -1.58 2.36
C VAL A 144 -2.03 -2.61 1.25
N HIS A 145 -1.98 -2.15 0.00
CA HIS A 145 -1.87 -3.03 -1.17
C HIS A 145 -0.46 -3.59 -1.35
N ALA A 146 0.56 -2.76 -1.16
CA ALA A 146 1.94 -3.13 -1.36
C ALA A 146 2.89 -2.27 -0.54
N ILE A 147 3.93 -2.90 -0.01
CA ILE A 147 5.15 -2.23 0.45
C ILE A 147 6.31 -2.90 -0.27
N ALA A 148 7.07 -2.13 -1.03
CA ALA A 148 8.18 -2.61 -1.82
C ALA A 148 9.47 -1.86 -1.47
N VAL A 149 10.58 -2.60 -1.36
CA VAL A 149 11.91 -2.04 -1.15
C VAL A 149 12.83 -2.56 -2.24
N HIS A 150 13.41 -1.66 -3.00
CA HIS A 150 14.34 -2.02 -4.06
C HIS A 150 15.47 -2.91 -3.50
N PRO A 151 15.83 -4.03 -4.16
CA PRO A 151 16.80 -5.01 -3.63
C PRO A 151 18.13 -4.40 -3.14
N ALA A 152 18.65 -3.39 -3.83
CA ALA A 152 19.88 -2.70 -3.44
C ALA A 152 19.79 -1.92 -2.12
N TYR A 153 18.58 -1.62 -1.64
CA TYR A 153 18.35 -0.83 -0.42
C TYR A 153 17.69 -1.63 0.71
N GLN A 154 17.51 -2.93 0.52
CA GLN A 154 16.98 -3.81 1.57
C GLN A 154 17.91 -3.84 2.79
N ARG A 155 17.34 -4.15 3.97
CA ARG A 155 18.03 -4.24 5.27
C ARG A 155 18.67 -2.92 5.75
N ARG A 156 18.28 -1.78 5.17
CA ARG A 156 18.72 -0.42 5.55
C ARG A 156 17.63 0.39 6.26
N GLY A 157 16.59 -0.25 6.78
CA GLY A 157 15.49 0.41 7.49
C GLY A 157 14.37 0.96 6.61
N VAL A 158 14.47 0.90 5.28
CA VAL A 158 13.50 1.47 4.33
C VAL A 158 12.09 0.90 4.54
N GLY A 159 11.94 -0.43 4.58
CA GLY A 159 10.65 -1.07 4.82
C GLY A 159 10.05 -0.71 6.18
N ARG A 160 10.91 -0.62 7.21
CA ARG A 160 10.50 -0.17 8.53
C ARG A 160 9.97 1.27 8.51
N ALA A 161 10.67 2.19 7.85
CA ALA A 161 10.24 3.59 7.74
C ALA A 161 8.87 3.72 7.04
N LEU A 162 8.62 2.95 5.97
CA LEU A 162 7.33 2.92 5.29
C LEU A 162 6.21 2.40 6.20
N ILE A 163 6.46 1.34 6.98
CA ILE A 163 5.48 0.79 7.93
C ILE A 163 5.23 1.78 9.08
N GLU A 164 6.28 2.39 9.65
CA GLU A 164 6.17 3.39 10.71
C GLU A 164 5.34 4.60 10.27
N TRP A 165 5.51 5.02 9.01
CA TRP A 165 4.69 6.08 8.44
C TRP A 165 3.21 5.69 8.38
N GLY A 166 2.89 4.45 7.95
CA GLY A 166 1.53 3.92 7.95
C GLY A 166 0.94 3.82 9.37
N ILE A 167 1.76 3.44 10.35
CA ILE A 167 1.37 3.38 11.76
C ILE A 167 1.04 4.78 12.29
N ASP A 168 1.86 5.79 11.99
CA ASP A 168 1.58 7.17 12.37
C ASP A 168 0.27 7.68 11.75
N LEU A 169 0.00 7.32 10.49
CA LEU A 169 -1.28 7.60 9.85
C LEU A 169 -2.46 6.91 10.56
N CYS A 170 -2.34 5.62 10.90
CA CYS A 170 -3.33 4.87 11.68
C CYS A 170 -3.63 5.59 13.01
N ASP A 171 -2.59 5.96 13.75
CA ASP A 171 -2.71 6.62 15.03
C ASP A 171 -3.27 8.07 14.91
N ARG A 172 -3.02 8.77 13.80
CA ARG A 172 -3.59 10.11 13.56
C ARG A 172 -5.03 10.09 13.12
N SER A 173 -5.37 9.16 12.23
CA SER A 173 -6.71 9.08 11.67
C SER A 173 -7.71 8.35 12.56
N GLY A 174 -7.24 7.61 13.58
CA GLY A 174 -8.08 6.73 14.38
C GLY A 174 -8.61 5.53 13.61
N LEU A 175 -7.97 5.15 12.48
CA LEU A 175 -8.44 4.08 11.62
C LEU A 175 -7.58 2.83 11.78
N PRO A 176 -8.17 1.62 11.80
CA PRO A 176 -7.39 0.39 11.74
C PRO A 176 -6.65 0.29 10.39
N ILE A 177 -5.43 -0.24 10.41
CA ILE A 177 -4.65 -0.54 9.21
C ILE A 177 -4.62 -2.05 8.99
N TYR A 178 -4.96 -2.48 7.78
CA TYR A 178 -5.08 -3.88 7.37
C TYR A 178 -4.19 -4.18 6.17
N LEU A 179 -3.64 -5.37 6.15
CA LEU A 179 -2.84 -5.89 5.03
C LEU A 179 -2.89 -7.43 4.95
N GLU A 180 -2.64 -7.95 3.75
CA GLU A 180 -2.28 -9.33 3.50
C GLU A 180 -0.75 -9.45 3.47
N SER A 181 -0.19 -10.32 4.32
CA SER A 181 1.25 -10.47 4.45
C SER A 181 1.77 -11.72 3.76
N SER A 182 3.04 -11.71 3.36
CA SER A 182 3.74 -12.95 3.07
C SER A 182 4.25 -13.59 4.37
N PRO A 183 4.47 -14.92 4.40
CA PRO A 183 5.09 -15.57 5.55
C PRO A 183 6.46 -14.99 5.91
N THR A 184 7.20 -14.47 4.93
CA THR A 184 8.54 -13.89 5.11
C THR A 184 8.51 -12.50 5.78
N THR A 185 7.48 -11.69 5.53
CA THR A 185 7.33 -10.34 6.07
C THR A 185 6.51 -10.29 7.36
N MET A 186 5.68 -11.29 7.62
CA MET A 186 4.85 -11.39 8.82
C MET A 186 5.61 -11.13 10.15
N PRO A 187 6.85 -11.66 10.38
CA PRO A 187 7.57 -11.39 11.62
C PRO A 187 7.91 -9.92 11.83
N LEU A 188 8.13 -9.16 10.75
CA LEU A 188 8.38 -7.72 10.81
C LEU A 188 7.12 -6.99 11.26
N TYR A 189 5.97 -7.27 10.64
CA TYR A 189 4.70 -6.66 11.00
C TYR A 189 4.31 -6.96 12.46
N LYS A 190 4.50 -8.20 12.93
CA LYS A 190 4.30 -8.55 14.35
C LYS A 190 5.12 -7.68 15.29
N LYS A 191 6.42 -7.48 15.00
CA LYS A 191 7.30 -6.62 15.80
C LYS A 191 6.85 -5.15 15.81
N MET A 192 6.06 -4.75 14.82
CA MET A 192 5.53 -3.40 14.68
C MET A 192 4.07 -3.27 15.19
N GLY A 193 3.59 -4.26 15.93
CA GLY A 193 2.30 -4.21 16.61
C GLY A 193 1.10 -4.65 15.78
N PHE A 194 1.33 -5.28 14.62
CA PHE A 194 0.26 -5.93 13.88
C PHE A 194 -0.09 -7.28 14.51
N VAL A 195 -1.37 -7.58 14.56
CA VAL A 195 -1.93 -8.84 15.05
C VAL A 195 -2.39 -9.67 13.86
N ILE A 196 -2.14 -11.00 13.91
CA ILE A 196 -2.68 -11.93 12.90
C ILE A 196 -4.15 -12.18 13.22
N LEU A 197 -5.00 -12.09 12.19
CA LEU A 197 -6.40 -12.47 12.27
C LEU A 197 -6.55 -13.99 12.24
N LYS A 198 -7.68 -14.48 12.76
CA LYS A 198 -8.05 -15.91 12.68
C LYS A 198 -8.52 -16.31 11.29
N GLU A 199 -9.07 -15.36 10.53
CA GLU A 199 -9.41 -15.53 9.13
C GLU A 199 -8.14 -15.68 8.29
N LYS A 200 -8.26 -16.42 7.20
CA LYS A 200 -7.16 -16.63 6.27
C LYS A 200 -7.64 -16.81 4.84
N ILE A 201 -6.82 -16.44 3.90
CA ILE A 201 -7.02 -16.72 2.49
C ILE A 201 -6.13 -17.89 2.11
N VAL A 202 -6.69 -18.85 1.38
CA VAL A 202 -5.94 -20.01 0.89
C VAL A 202 -6.01 -20.02 -0.62
N HIS A 203 -4.88 -19.73 -1.27
CA HIS A 203 -4.75 -19.89 -2.70
C HIS A 203 -4.43 -21.34 -3.04
N LYS A 204 -5.24 -21.91 -3.92
CA LYS A 204 -5.10 -23.29 -4.34
C LYS A 204 -3.88 -23.50 -5.23
N LYS A 205 -3.15 -24.58 -4.99
CA LYS A 205 -1.96 -24.95 -5.75
C LYS A 205 -2.21 -25.05 -7.26
N GLU A 206 -3.39 -25.52 -7.66
CA GLU A 206 -3.79 -25.61 -9.07
C GLU A 206 -3.90 -24.23 -9.73
N THR A 207 -4.35 -23.22 -8.99
CA THR A 207 -4.44 -21.83 -9.48
C THR A 207 -3.06 -21.19 -9.58
N LEU A 208 -2.23 -21.42 -8.57
CA LEU A 208 -0.89 -20.82 -8.51
C LEU A 208 0.12 -21.56 -9.37
N GLY A 209 -0.06 -22.87 -9.62
CA GLY A 209 0.95 -23.75 -10.23
C GLY A 209 2.07 -24.09 -9.24
N THR A 210 1.72 -24.29 -7.97
CA THR A 210 2.67 -24.62 -6.88
C THR A 210 2.48 -26.07 -6.41
N GLU A 211 3.43 -26.57 -5.62
CA GLU A 211 3.35 -27.94 -5.08
C GLU A 211 2.28 -28.09 -3.98
N ALA A 212 1.97 -27.01 -3.26
CA ALA A 212 1.01 -26.99 -2.17
C ALA A 212 0.16 -25.71 -2.21
N ASP A 213 -0.99 -25.75 -1.54
CA ASP A 213 -1.81 -24.57 -1.28
C ASP A 213 -1.01 -23.52 -0.48
N ILE A 214 -1.27 -22.27 -0.73
CA ILE A 214 -0.58 -21.17 -0.06
C ILE A 214 -1.56 -20.39 0.80
N GLU A 215 -1.26 -20.36 2.08
CA GLU A 215 -2.00 -19.57 3.05
C GLU A 215 -1.42 -18.15 3.13
N VAL A 216 -2.30 -17.15 3.03
CA VAL A 216 -1.95 -15.74 3.14
C VAL A 216 -2.34 -15.24 4.54
N PRO A 217 -1.37 -14.89 5.40
CA PRO A 217 -1.66 -14.31 6.70
C PRO A 217 -2.31 -12.92 6.56
N LEU A 218 -3.43 -12.73 7.25
CA LEU A 218 -4.13 -11.45 7.32
C LEU A 218 -3.73 -10.75 8.61
N MET A 219 -3.37 -9.49 8.52
CA MET A 219 -2.86 -8.75 9.66
C MET A 219 -3.55 -7.39 9.81
N VAL A 220 -3.82 -7.04 11.04
CA VAL A 220 -4.42 -5.75 11.39
C VAL A 220 -3.66 -5.10 12.53
N ARG A 221 -3.60 -3.78 12.53
CA ARG A 221 -3.17 -2.97 13.66
C ARG A 221 -4.25 -1.94 13.98
N MET A 222 -4.67 -1.92 15.24
CA MET A 222 -5.56 -0.89 15.77
C MET A 222 -4.77 0.38 16.11
N PRO A 223 -5.42 1.57 16.12
CA PRO A 223 -4.81 2.77 16.67
C PRO A 223 -4.30 2.52 18.09
N SER A 224 -3.15 3.06 18.45
CA SER A 224 -2.48 2.77 19.73
C SER A 224 -3.30 3.15 20.98
N PHE A 225 -4.24 4.07 20.81
CA PHE A 225 -5.17 4.52 21.87
C PHE A 225 -6.55 3.86 21.80
N ALA A 226 -6.82 3.02 20.83
CA ALA A 226 -8.03 2.21 20.77
C ALA A 226 -7.84 0.99 21.67
N HIS A 227 -8.25 1.07 22.92
CA HIS A 227 -8.04 0.01 23.91
C HIS A 227 -8.99 -1.20 23.72
N ILE A 228 -9.25 -1.56 22.46
CA ILE A 228 -10.05 -2.72 22.05
C ILE A 228 -9.32 -3.50 20.96
N THR A 229 -9.64 -4.77 20.85
CA THR A 229 -9.16 -5.65 19.77
C THR A 229 -9.91 -5.36 18.46
N PHE A 230 -9.40 -5.88 17.35
CA PHE A 230 -10.09 -5.77 16.06
C PHE A 230 -11.45 -6.50 16.07
N ASP A 231 -11.54 -7.68 16.70
CA ASP A 231 -12.80 -8.41 16.81
C ASP A 231 -13.86 -7.62 17.62
N GLU A 232 -13.45 -6.96 18.71
CA GLU A 232 -14.33 -6.07 19.48
C GLU A 232 -14.74 -4.83 18.67
N CYS A 233 -13.82 -4.21 17.96
CA CYS A 233 -14.09 -3.08 17.08
C CYS A 233 -15.14 -3.46 16.01
N ARG A 234 -14.96 -4.61 15.38
CA ARG A 234 -15.89 -5.17 14.39
C ARG A 234 -17.26 -5.46 14.99
N ALA A 235 -17.31 -6.07 16.16
CA ALA A 235 -18.55 -6.38 16.86
C ALA A 235 -19.35 -5.12 17.28
N GLN A 236 -18.65 -4.00 17.51
CA GLN A 236 -19.23 -2.69 17.82
C GLN A 236 -19.57 -1.85 16.60
N GLY A 237 -19.40 -2.38 15.38
CA GLY A 237 -19.70 -1.67 14.12
C GLY A 237 -18.70 -0.56 13.77
N TYR A 238 -17.42 -0.73 14.11
CA TYR A 238 -16.33 0.19 13.78
C TYR A 238 -16.52 1.59 14.37
N PRO A 239 -16.55 1.73 15.69
CA PRO A 239 -16.71 3.03 16.34
C PRO A 239 -15.57 4.00 15.97
N ASP A 240 -15.85 5.27 16.07
CA ASP A 240 -14.83 6.30 15.94
C ASP A 240 -13.88 6.28 17.14
N PHE A 241 -12.58 6.31 16.83
CA PHE A 241 -11.55 6.45 17.85
C PHE A 241 -11.01 7.88 17.84
N GLU A 242 -11.30 8.61 18.91
CA GLU A 242 -10.77 9.96 19.10
C GLU A 242 -9.41 9.89 19.79
N ARG A 243 -8.43 10.58 19.20
CA ARG A 243 -7.11 10.70 19.81
C ARG A 243 -7.21 11.54 21.09
N PRO A 244 -6.64 11.09 22.23
CA PRO A 244 -6.60 11.89 23.45
C PRO A 244 -5.91 13.25 23.21
N ALA A 245 -6.52 14.33 23.70
CA ALA A 245 -6.05 15.71 23.44
C ALA A 245 -4.59 15.97 23.85
N GLN A 246 -4.06 15.24 24.83
CA GLN A 246 -2.66 15.34 25.27
C GLN A 246 -1.63 14.86 24.23
N ALA A 247 -2.01 14.03 23.28
CA ALA A 247 -1.10 13.55 22.24
C ALA A 247 -0.87 14.58 21.11
N SER A 248 -1.65 15.65 21.05
CA SER A 248 -1.51 16.70 20.01
C SER A 248 -0.40 17.73 20.30
N LEU A 249 0.19 17.73 21.52
CA LEU A 249 1.15 18.74 21.97
C LEU A 249 2.60 18.48 21.55
N MET A 250 2.93 17.35 20.92
CA MET A 250 4.32 17.00 20.58
C MET A 250 4.75 17.23 19.12
N TRP A 251 3.95 17.93 18.31
CA TRP A 251 4.39 18.34 16.97
C TRP A 251 4.64 19.85 16.92
N PRO A 252 5.80 20.29 16.41
CA PRO A 252 5.90 21.66 15.96
C PRO A 252 4.82 21.85 14.89
N GLN A 253 3.92 22.82 15.09
CA GLN A 253 2.97 23.22 14.08
C GLN A 253 3.79 23.72 12.89
N VAL A 254 4.07 22.85 11.91
CA VAL A 254 4.45 23.32 10.59
C VAL A 254 3.22 24.04 10.09
N PRO A 255 3.28 25.35 9.85
CA PRO A 255 2.13 26.07 9.33
C PRO A 255 1.79 25.41 8.00
N ILE A 256 0.64 24.75 7.96
CA ILE A 256 0.04 24.31 6.70
C ILE A 256 -0.23 25.61 5.97
N VAL A 257 0.60 25.90 4.97
CA VAL A 257 0.43 27.06 4.10
C VAL A 257 -0.80 26.78 3.22
N GLY A 258 -1.97 26.78 3.84
CA GLY A 258 -3.28 26.62 3.17
C GLY A 258 -3.54 27.70 2.11
N GLY A 259 -2.76 28.79 2.12
CA GLY A 259 -2.79 29.81 1.09
C GLY A 259 -2.09 29.44 -0.21
N LEU A 260 -1.18 28.48 -0.22
CA LEU A 260 -0.42 28.11 -1.43
C LEU A 260 -1.22 27.19 -2.34
N ILE A 261 -1.95 26.24 -1.78
CA ILE A 261 -2.80 25.31 -2.54
C ILE A 261 -3.98 26.07 -3.18
N GLN A 262 -4.62 26.98 -2.46
CA GLN A 262 -5.69 27.81 -3.03
C GLN A 262 -5.19 28.78 -4.11
N ARG A 263 -3.94 29.26 -4.04
CA ARG A 263 -3.35 30.09 -5.11
C ARG A 263 -2.98 29.28 -6.34
N ILE A 264 -2.48 28.06 -6.19
CA ILE A 264 -2.16 27.15 -7.31
C ILE A 264 -3.45 26.73 -8.03
N VAL A 265 -4.51 26.37 -7.33
CA VAL A 265 -5.81 26.03 -7.93
C VAL A 265 -6.40 27.25 -8.66
N LYS A 266 -6.32 28.47 -8.13
CA LYS A 266 -6.77 29.68 -8.83
C LYS A 266 -5.98 29.99 -10.10
N VAL A 267 -4.67 29.74 -10.12
CA VAL A 267 -3.84 29.95 -11.32
C VAL A 267 -4.18 28.93 -12.40
N ILE A 268 -4.37 27.66 -12.05
CA ILE A 268 -4.73 26.61 -13.02
C ILE A 268 -6.13 26.85 -13.60
N THR A 269 -7.11 27.25 -12.80
CA THR A 269 -8.46 27.57 -13.31
C THR A 269 -8.51 28.84 -14.19
N SER A 270 -7.63 29.79 -13.99
CA SER A 270 -7.56 30.97 -14.88
C SER A 270 -6.91 30.69 -16.25
N PHE A 271 -6.08 29.65 -16.35
CA PHE A 271 -5.47 29.22 -17.63
C PHE A 271 -6.39 28.30 -18.46
N LEU A 272 -7.43 27.72 -17.87
CA LEU A 272 -8.40 26.88 -18.60
C LEU A 272 -9.60 27.63 -19.14
N HIS A 273 -9.69 28.95 -18.91
CA HIS A 273 -10.79 29.83 -19.35
C HIS A 273 -10.30 31.01 -20.21
N SER A 274 -9.06 30.97 -20.67
CA SER A 274 -8.49 31.81 -21.71
C SER A 274 -8.08 30.96 -22.92
#